data_c7cee48520c7ed92613b84b9f39c46e5
#
_entry.id   c7cee48520c7ed92613b84b9f39c46e5
#
_cell.length_a   1.000
_cell.length_b   1.000
_cell.length_c   1.000
_cell.angle_alpha   90.00
_cell.angle_beta   90.00
_cell.angle_gamma   90.00
#
_symmetry.space_group_name_H-M   'P 1'
#
loop_
_entity.id
_entity.type
_entity.pdbx_description
1 polymer ?
#
loop_
_entity_poly.entity_id
_entity_poly.type
_entity_poly.pdbx_seq_one_letter_code
_entity_poly.pdbx_strand_id
1 'polypeptide(L)'
;MLADPLRYMGHPAFSGLLLRHTTEELRELIFKSQEMYPKIWPGIKWSERKMQWTAPSGARLWMSYLDREDDVLRYQGLAFSWIGFDELTQWATPFAWNYMRSRLRSTAPDLPIFMRATTNPGGRGHHWVKKMFIDPAPSGKAFNATDIETGEELKYPAGHAKAGKPLFKRRFIPARLSDNPYLSTQGDYEAMLLSLPEQQRRQLLEGDWDIKEGAAFTEFDRNEHVIEPFNIPSNWVKFRACDYGYGSYSAVVWFAVAPDEQLIVYRELYVSKVLATDLADMVLQLEAEDGNIKYGVLDSSLWHKRGDTGPSLAEQMISRGCRWRPSDRSKGSRVAGKNEIHRRLQVDEFTEKPRLVFFNTCTNMVAQLPAIPLDKKNPEDIDTHSEDHLYDALRYGIMSRPRFSLFDYDPHSARSSGMRVADSTFGY
;
A
#
# COMPACT_ATOMS: atom_id res chain seq x y z
N MET A 1 -11.64 0.29 21.32
CA MET A 1 -10.68 -0.83 21.53
C MET A 1 -10.63 -1.29 22.99
N LEU A 2 -10.42 -0.44 24.01
CA LEU A 2 -10.29 -0.85 25.41
C LEU A 2 -11.52 -1.56 26.02
N ALA A 3 -12.73 -1.23 25.61
CA ALA A 3 -13.95 -1.82 26.19
C ALA A 3 -14.26 -3.26 25.70
N ASP A 4 -13.83 -3.61 24.49
CA ASP A 4 -14.21 -4.91 23.88
C ASP A 4 -13.68 -6.14 24.63
N PRO A 5 -12.38 -6.20 25.05
CA PRO A 5 -11.86 -7.36 25.78
C PRO A 5 -12.48 -7.52 27.18
N LEU A 6 -13.02 -6.45 27.76
CA LEU A 6 -13.64 -6.53 29.09
C LEU A 6 -14.81 -7.50 29.17
N ARG A 7 -15.50 -7.72 28.07
CA ARG A 7 -16.61 -8.70 27.98
C ARG A 7 -16.20 -10.13 28.34
N TYR A 8 -14.92 -10.43 28.18
CA TYR A 8 -14.35 -11.78 28.32
C TYR A 8 -13.46 -11.93 29.55
N MET A 9 -13.23 -10.85 30.30
CA MET A 9 -12.37 -10.85 31.48
C MET A 9 -12.94 -11.69 32.66
N GLY A 10 -14.20 -12.10 32.58
CA GLY A 10 -14.79 -13.07 33.51
C GLY A 10 -14.37 -14.53 33.23
N HIS A 11 -13.85 -14.83 32.06
CA HIS A 11 -13.51 -16.19 31.66
C HIS A 11 -12.04 -16.52 31.95
N PRO A 12 -11.69 -17.53 32.77
CA PRO A 12 -10.32 -17.78 33.24
C PRO A 12 -9.33 -18.10 32.08
N ALA A 13 -9.82 -18.69 30.99
CA ALA A 13 -9.01 -19.02 29.82
C ALA A 13 -8.80 -17.83 28.86
N PHE A 14 -9.39 -16.65 29.14
CA PHE A 14 -9.21 -15.50 28.27
C PHE A 14 -7.77 -15.00 28.28
N SER A 15 -7.21 -14.89 27.08
CA SER A 15 -5.89 -14.33 26.82
C SER A 15 -6.00 -13.33 25.67
N GLY A 16 -5.95 -12.06 26.00
CA GLY A 16 -6.03 -10.96 25.03
C GLY A 16 -4.68 -10.30 24.77
N LEU A 17 -4.51 -9.74 23.59
CA LEU A 17 -3.38 -8.90 23.21
C LEU A 17 -3.89 -7.64 22.52
N LEU A 18 -3.53 -6.47 23.04
CA LEU A 18 -3.77 -5.17 22.39
C LEU A 18 -2.46 -4.65 21.82
N LEU A 19 -2.47 -4.26 20.56
CA LEU A 19 -1.30 -3.78 19.83
C LEU A 19 -1.49 -2.33 19.39
N ARG A 20 -0.45 -1.55 19.54
CA ARG A 20 -0.29 -0.18 19.02
C ARG A 20 1.00 -0.12 18.20
N HIS A 21 1.18 0.91 17.38
CA HIS A 21 2.40 1.01 16.56
C HIS A 21 3.61 1.42 17.40
N THR A 22 3.49 2.44 18.26
CA THR A 22 4.61 2.95 19.08
C THR A 22 4.36 2.82 20.57
N THR A 23 5.44 2.91 21.35
CA THR A 23 5.38 2.90 22.82
C THR A 23 4.66 4.14 23.37
N GLU A 24 4.90 5.30 22.77
CA GLU A 24 4.31 6.57 23.18
C GLU A 24 2.78 6.52 23.03
N GLU A 25 2.31 6.04 21.91
CA GLU A 25 0.88 5.90 21.65
C GLU A 25 0.23 4.85 22.57
N LEU A 26 0.95 3.77 22.88
CA LEU A 26 0.47 2.74 23.79
C LEU A 26 0.28 3.27 25.22
N ARG A 27 1.13 4.19 25.68
CA ARG A 27 1.01 4.80 27.02
C ARG A 27 -0.34 5.46 27.26
N GLU A 28 -0.88 6.15 26.26
CA GLU A 28 -2.20 6.77 26.39
C GLU A 28 -3.30 5.73 26.63
N LEU A 29 -3.25 4.61 25.93
CA LEU A 29 -4.19 3.50 26.13
C LEU A 29 -4.03 2.86 27.50
N ILE A 30 -2.79 2.73 27.99
CA ILE A 30 -2.50 2.22 29.34
C ILE A 30 -3.14 3.15 30.38
N PHE A 31 -2.89 4.46 30.31
CA PHE A 31 -3.47 5.43 31.24
C PHE A 31 -5.00 5.39 31.23
N LYS A 32 -5.63 5.41 30.06
CA LYS A 32 -7.08 5.28 29.95
C LYS A 32 -7.60 3.95 30.54
N SER A 33 -6.88 2.86 30.33
CA SER A 33 -7.25 1.56 30.92
C SER A 33 -7.13 1.56 32.44
N GLN A 34 -6.11 2.23 33.02
CA GLN A 34 -5.92 2.36 34.47
C GLN A 34 -7.04 3.17 35.13
N GLU A 35 -7.60 4.16 34.44
CA GLU A 35 -8.79 4.89 34.92
C GLU A 35 -10.07 4.07 34.81
N MET A 36 -10.22 3.27 33.76
CA MET A 36 -11.48 2.63 33.41
C MET A 36 -11.64 1.24 34.01
N TYR A 37 -10.60 0.39 33.93
CA TYR A 37 -10.72 -1.02 34.24
C TYR A 37 -11.03 -1.31 35.72
N PRO A 38 -10.40 -0.63 36.71
CA PRO A 38 -10.75 -0.85 38.13
C PRO A 38 -12.20 -0.50 38.49
N LYS A 39 -12.80 0.45 37.74
CA LYS A 39 -14.21 0.84 37.97
C LYS A 39 -15.19 -0.23 37.42
N ILE A 40 -14.80 -0.95 36.38
CA ILE A 40 -15.65 -1.95 35.72
C ILE A 40 -15.42 -3.34 36.33
N TRP A 41 -14.18 -3.67 36.65
CA TRP A 41 -13.75 -4.96 37.20
C TRP A 41 -13.03 -4.76 38.54
N PRO A 42 -13.74 -4.69 39.67
CA PRO A 42 -13.11 -4.61 41.00
C PRO A 42 -12.12 -5.75 41.21
N GLY A 43 -10.93 -5.44 41.66
CA GLY A 43 -9.87 -6.42 41.90
C GLY A 43 -9.00 -6.77 40.69
N ILE A 44 -9.23 -6.18 39.53
CA ILE A 44 -8.30 -6.27 38.40
C ILE A 44 -6.95 -5.63 38.75
N LYS A 45 -5.84 -6.22 38.33
CA LYS A 45 -4.47 -5.75 38.66
C LYS A 45 -3.67 -5.48 37.40
N TRP A 46 -3.00 -4.35 37.38
CA TRP A 46 -2.03 -3.98 36.36
C TRP A 46 -0.60 -4.36 36.81
N SER A 47 0.19 -4.87 35.87
CA SER A 47 1.61 -5.13 36.03
C SER A 47 2.42 -4.34 35.02
N GLU A 48 3.12 -3.29 35.44
CA GLU A 48 4.00 -2.49 34.56
C GLU A 48 5.07 -3.36 33.89
N ARG A 49 5.74 -4.22 34.65
CA ARG A 49 6.82 -5.07 34.13
C ARG A 49 6.34 -6.02 33.01
N LYS A 50 5.10 -6.51 33.11
CA LYS A 50 4.52 -7.44 32.13
C LYS A 50 3.68 -6.73 31.08
N MET A 51 3.41 -5.44 31.24
CA MET A 51 2.45 -4.70 30.42
C MET A 51 1.12 -5.43 30.32
N GLN A 52 0.58 -5.89 31.46
CA GLN A 52 -0.52 -6.85 31.50
C GLN A 52 -1.54 -6.53 32.58
N TRP A 53 -2.80 -6.57 32.21
CA TRP A 53 -3.93 -6.67 33.11
C TRP A 53 -4.22 -8.12 33.46
N THR A 54 -4.54 -8.38 34.73
CA THR A 54 -4.99 -9.70 35.23
C THR A 54 -6.26 -9.52 36.02
N ALA A 55 -7.34 -10.15 35.59
CA ALA A 55 -8.61 -10.14 36.30
C ALA A 55 -8.64 -11.17 37.46
N PRO A 56 -9.56 -11.02 38.43
CA PRO A 56 -9.74 -12.02 39.49
C PRO A 56 -10.05 -13.42 38.98
N SER A 57 -10.67 -13.54 37.81
CA SER A 57 -10.92 -14.81 37.10
C SER A 57 -9.66 -15.54 36.65
N GLY A 58 -8.52 -14.85 36.58
CA GLY A 58 -7.29 -15.33 35.94
C GLY A 58 -7.14 -14.91 34.47
N ALA A 59 -8.13 -14.27 33.89
CA ALA A 59 -8.07 -13.71 32.55
C ALA A 59 -6.95 -12.67 32.43
N ARG A 60 -6.31 -12.61 31.27
CA ARG A 60 -5.17 -11.72 31.01
C ARG A 60 -5.37 -10.92 29.74
N LEU A 61 -4.97 -9.65 29.78
CA LEU A 61 -4.88 -8.78 28.63
C LEU A 61 -3.51 -8.12 28.58
N TRP A 62 -2.70 -8.47 27.61
CA TRP A 62 -1.42 -7.83 27.36
C TRP A 62 -1.59 -6.60 26.49
N MET A 63 -0.85 -5.56 26.80
CA MET A 63 -0.78 -4.34 25.99
C MET A 63 0.65 -4.20 25.47
N SER A 64 0.83 -4.10 24.18
CA SER A 64 2.14 -4.12 23.56
C SER A 64 2.17 -3.28 22.29
N TYR A 65 3.35 -3.13 21.71
CA TYR A 65 3.56 -2.34 20.50
C TYR A 65 4.41 -3.11 19.49
N LEU A 66 4.35 -2.66 18.21
CA LEU A 66 5.10 -3.21 17.11
C LEU A 66 5.67 -2.05 16.29
N ASP A 67 6.90 -1.60 16.62
CA ASP A 67 7.61 -0.56 15.86
C ASP A 67 7.92 -1.00 14.44
N ARG A 68 8.20 -2.29 14.30
CA ARG A 68 8.46 -2.96 13.02
C ARG A 68 7.48 -4.10 12.84
N GLU A 69 7.09 -4.34 11.61
CA GLU A 69 6.18 -5.47 11.30
C GLU A 69 6.76 -6.82 11.72
N ASP A 70 8.08 -7.01 11.62
CA ASP A 70 8.77 -8.23 12.05
C ASP A 70 8.72 -8.47 13.57
N ASP A 71 8.39 -7.47 14.36
CA ASP A 71 8.24 -7.62 15.81
C ASP A 71 7.15 -8.62 16.19
N VAL A 72 6.24 -8.96 15.29
CA VAL A 72 5.25 -10.02 15.49
C VAL A 72 5.88 -11.38 15.75
N LEU A 73 7.13 -11.61 15.34
CA LEU A 73 7.83 -12.87 15.54
C LEU A 73 8.07 -13.19 17.02
N ARG A 74 8.12 -12.16 17.91
CA ARG A 74 8.20 -12.38 19.38
C ARG A 74 6.97 -13.09 19.96
N TYR A 75 5.86 -13.12 19.24
CA TYR A 75 4.65 -13.85 19.66
C TYR A 75 4.62 -15.29 19.15
N GLN A 76 5.71 -15.76 18.55
CA GLN A 76 5.83 -17.15 18.14
C GLN A 76 5.67 -18.08 19.36
N GLY A 77 4.83 -19.11 19.22
CA GLY A 77 4.52 -20.03 20.31
C GLY A 77 3.39 -19.57 21.24
N LEU A 78 3.03 -18.29 21.28
CA LEU A 78 1.93 -17.79 22.09
C LEU A 78 0.57 -18.03 21.46
N ALA A 79 -0.48 -18.01 22.28
CA ALA A 79 -1.86 -18.21 21.90
C ALA A 79 -2.76 -17.16 22.54
N PHE A 80 -3.65 -16.57 21.73
CA PHE A 80 -4.59 -15.54 22.18
C PHE A 80 -5.99 -15.90 21.72
N SER A 81 -6.99 -15.63 22.55
CA SER A 81 -8.39 -15.70 22.17
C SER A 81 -8.89 -14.41 21.53
N TRP A 82 -8.24 -13.29 21.83
CA TRP A 82 -8.55 -11.97 21.30
C TRP A 82 -7.27 -11.20 20.95
N ILE A 83 -7.24 -10.59 19.77
CA ILE A 83 -6.15 -9.69 19.37
C ILE A 83 -6.77 -8.41 18.83
N GLY A 84 -6.38 -7.29 19.40
CA GLY A 84 -6.77 -5.94 18.99
C GLY A 84 -5.63 -5.18 18.37
N PHE A 85 -5.83 -4.60 17.20
CA PHE A 85 -4.94 -3.61 16.59
C PHE A 85 -5.60 -2.23 16.68
N ASP A 86 -4.97 -1.30 17.33
CA ASP A 86 -5.46 0.07 17.41
C ASP A 86 -4.69 0.95 16.42
N GLU A 87 -5.41 1.71 15.61
CA GLU A 87 -4.91 2.48 14.46
C GLU A 87 -4.26 1.60 13.37
N LEU A 88 -5.01 0.65 12.84
CA LEU A 88 -4.51 -0.37 11.90
C LEU A 88 -3.83 0.21 10.65
N THR A 89 -4.20 1.40 10.19
CA THR A 89 -3.56 2.05 9.03
C THR A 89 -2.14 2.56 9.30
N GLN A 90 -1.63 2.47 10.51
CA GLN A 90 -0.24 2.83 10.79
C GLN A 90 0.75 1.77 10.29
N TRP A 91 0.35 0.51 10.14
CA TRP A 91 1.18 -0.54 9.55
C TRP A 91 1.08 -0.49 8.02
N ALA A 92 2.25 -0.40 7.37
CA ALA A 92 2.34 -0.19 5.93
C ALA A 92 1.81 -1.38 5.11
N THR A 93 1.96 -2.61 5.61
CA THR A 93 1.54 -3.84 4.94
C THR A 93 0.59 -4.68 5.80
N PRO A 94 -0.14 -5.63 5.22
CA PRO A 94 -1.00 -6.54 5.97
C PRO A 94 -0.21 -7.64 6.72
N PHE A 95 1.11 -7.66 6.69
CA PHE A 95 1.93 -8.74 7.22
C PHE A 95 1.68 -9.00 8.71
N ALA A 96 1.77 -7.95 9.55
CA ALA A 96 1.56 -8.07 10.99
C ALA A 96 0.16 -8.60 11.32
N TRP A 97 -0.87 -8.06 10.66
CA TRP A 97 -2.25 -8.54 10.79
C TRP A 97 -2.40 -10.01 10.42
N ASN A 98 -1.88 -10.41 9.27
CA ASN A 98 -1.98 -11.77 8.76
C ASN A 98 -1.19 -12.77 9.62
N TYR A 99 0.02 -12.39 10.07
CA TYR A 99 0.83 -13.22 10.97
C TYR A 99 0.13 -13.46 12.30
N MET A 100 -0.36 -12.39 12.94
CA MET A 100 -1.00 -12.49 14.26
C MET A 100 -2.29 -13.32 14.23
N ARG A 101 -2.96 -13.43 13.09
CA ARG A 101 -4.10 -14.36 12.95
C ARG A 101 -3.73 -15.82 13.23
N SER A 102 -2.51 -16.22 12.90
CA SER A 102 -2.02 -17.58 13.20
C SER A 102 -1.86 -17.83 14.71
N ARG A 103 -1.89 -16.77 15.52
CA ARG A 103 -1.81 -16.86 16.99
C ARG A 103 -3.18 -16.94 17.66
N LEU A 104 -4.26 -16.78 16.89
CA LEU A 104 -5.62 -16.93 17.40
C LEU A 104 -5.97 -18.40 17.62
N ARG A 105 -6.02 -18.80 18.88
CA ARG A 105 -6.44 -20.14 19.30
C ARG A 105 -6.83 -20.15 20.77
N SER A 106 -7.81 -20.98 21.12
CA SER A 106 -8.23 -21.25 22.50
C SER A 106 -8.60 -22.72 22.62
N THR A 107 -8.36 -23.28 23.78
CA THR A 107 -8.85 -24.63 24.14
C THR A 107 -10.22 -24.60 24.79
N ALA A 108 -10.72 -23.41 25.18
CA ALA A 108 -12.05 -23.24 25.76
C ALA A 108 -13.09 -23.11 24.61
N PRO A 109 -14.04 -24.03 24.48
CA PRO A 109 -14.98 -24.04 23.35
C PRO A 109 -16.04 -22.94 23.41
N ASP A 110 -16.30 -22.40 24.61
CA ASP A 110 -17.26 -21.34 24.90
C ASP A 110 -16.66 -19.94 24.77
N LEU A 111 -15.34 -19.84 24.54
CA LEU A 111 -14.66 -18.56 24.37
C LEU A 111 -14.48 -18.27 22.87
N PRO A 112 -15.09 -17.18 22.35
CA PRO A 112 -14.91 -16.81 20.95
C PRO A 112 -13.47 -16.38 20.67
N ILE A 113 -12.98 -16.74 19.49
CA ILE A 113 -11.65 -16.35 19.01
C ILE A 113 -11.79 -15.42 17.80
N PHE A 114 -11.24 -14.21 17.90
CA PHE A 114 -11.34 -13.23 16.82
C PHE A 114 -10.33 -12.09 16.95
N MET A 115 -10.15 -11.35 15.87
CA MET A 115 -9.39 -10.11 15.82
C MET A 115 -10.31 -8.90 15.69
N ARG A 116 -9.87 -7.78 16.24
CA ARG A 116 -10.48 -6.46 16.07
C ARG A 116 -9.44 -5.45 15.64
N ALA A 117 -9.88 -4.45 14.90
CA ALA A 117 -9.09 -3.27 14.64
C ALA A 117 -9.95 -2.02 14.77
N THR A 118 -9.32 -0.93 15.19
CA THR A 118 -9.82 0.44 15.05
C THR A 118 -8.87 1.19 14.15
N THR A 119 -9.38 2.10 13.35
CA THR A 119 -8.54 2.95 12.51
C THR A 119 -9.37 4.06 11.87
N ASN A 120 -8.70 5.12 11.48
CA ASN A 120 -9.20 6.17 10.62
C ASN A 120 -8.69 6.00 9.19
N PRO A 121 -9.37 6.56 8.18
CA PRO A 121 -8.80 6.69 6.84
C PRO A 121 -7.48 7.48 6.89
N GLY A 122 -6.59 7.24 5.95
CA GLY A 122 -5.26 7.83 5.92
C GLY A 122 -4.19 6.93 6.53
N GLY A 123 -2.94 7.42 6.62
CA GLY A 123 -1.82 6.64 7.10
C GLY A 123 -1.24 5.67 6.06
N ARG A 124 -0.11 5.05 6.42
CA ARG A 124 0.70 4.20 5.51
C ARG A 124 -0.03 2.98 4.98
N GLY A 125 -0.90 2.40 5.80
CA GLY A 125 -1.65 1.19 5.49
C GLY A 125 -3.05 1.45 4.91
N HIS A 126 -3.42 2.70 4.62
CA HIS A 126 -4.75 3.07 4.15
C HIS A 126 -5.23 2.16 3.01
N HIS A 127 -4.37 1.95 2.01
CA HIS A 127 -4.72 1.20 0.81
C HIS A 127 -5.08 -0.26 1.10
N TRP A 128 -4.21 -0.98 1.83
CA TRP A 128 -4.47 -2.39 2.10
C TRP A 128 -5.64 -2.59 3.07
N VAL A 129 -5.82 -1.68 4.04
CA VAL A 129 -6.98 -1.72 4.95
C VAL A 129 -8.27 -1.48 4.18
N LYS A 130 -8.30 -0.49 3.29
CA LYS A 130 -9.44 -0.22 2.41
C LYS A 130 -9.78 -1.44 1.56
N LYS A 131 -8.80 -1.98 0.83
CA LYS A 131 -8.97 -3.17 -0.03
C LYS A 131 -9.39 -4.41 0.75
N MET A 132 -8.92 -4.58 2.00
CA MET A 132 -9.21 -5.76 2.82
C MET A 132 -10.57 -5.69 3.52
N PHE A 133 -11.06 -4.52 3.91
CA PHE A 133 -12.20 -4.38 4.82
C PHE A 133 -13.33 -3.50 4.31
N ILE A 134 -13.04 -2.49 3.46
CA ILE A 134 -14.00 -1.46 3.05
C ILE A 134 -14.61 -1.81 1.69
N ASP A 135 -13.76 -2.00 0.67
CA ASP A 135 -14.18 -2.23 -0.72
C ASP A 135 -14.99 -3.52 -0.94
N PRO A 136 -14.74 -4.65 -0.21
CA PRO A 136 -15.38 -5.91 -0.54
C PRO A 136 -16.88 -5.96 -0.25
N ALA A 137 -17.40 -5.13 0.65
CA ALA A 137 -18.83 -5.16 1.00
C ALA A 137 -19.31 -3.82 1.59
N PRO A 138 -20.62 -3.52 1.45
CA PRO A 138 -21.22 -2.36 2.12
C PRO A 138 -21.00 -2.39 3.64
N SER A 139 -20.85 -1.21 4.22
CA SER A 139 -20.66 -1.01 5.66
C SER A 139 -21.68 -1.81 6.50
N GLY A 140 -21.22 -2.41 7.57
CA GLY A 140 -22.03 -3.21 8.50
C GLY A 140 -22.32 -4.64 8.04
N LYS A 141 -22.13 -5.00 6.77
CA LYS A 141 -22.33 -6.35 6.26
C LYS A 141 -21.11 -7.24 6.48
N ALA A 142 -21.34 -8.47 6.92
CA ALA A 142 -20.30 -9.49 6.98
C ALA A 142 -20.11 -10.12 5.61
N PHE A 143 -18.86 -10.32 5.20
CA PHE A 143 -18.49 -10.95 3.94
C PHE A 143 -17.41 -12.02 4.16
N ASN A 144 -17.28 -12.94 3.21
CA ASN A 144 -16.24 -13.95 3.23
C ASN A 144 -14.89 -13.29 2.95
N ALA A 145 -13.88 -13.67 3.71
CA ALA A 145 -12.55 -13.10 3.54
C ALA A 145 -11.97 -13.45 2.16
N THR A 146 -11.41 -12.47 1.50
CA THR A 146 -10.71 -12.60 0.22
C THR A 146 -9.21 -12.45 0.42
N ASP A 147 -8.45 -13.05 -0.46
CA ASP A 147 -7.03 -12.73 -0.63
C ASP A 147 -6.91 -11.30 -1.16
N ILE A 148 -5.99 -10.52 -0.60
CA ILE A 148 -5.86 -9.09 -0.95
C ILE A 148 -5.18 -8.89 -2.31
N GLU A 149 -4.38 -9.85 -2.75
CA GLU A 149 -3.63 -9.76 -4.02
C GLU A 149 -4.48 -10.25 -5.20
N THR A 150 -5.10 -11.43 -5.03
CA THR A 150 -5.88 -12.08 -6.11
C THR A 150 -7.36 -11.69 -6.11
N GLY A 151 -7.89 -11.18 -4.99
CA GLY A 151 -9.32 -10.94 -4.81
C GLY A 151 -10.15 -12.22 -4.61
N GLU A 152 -9.54 -13.39 -4.66
CA GLU A 152 -10.23 -14.67 -4.52
C GLU A 152 -10.68 -14.93 -3.10
N GLU A 153 -11.83 -15.59 -2.95
CA GLU A 153 -12.35 -16.00 -1.64
C GLU A 153 -11.42 -17.02 -0.98
N LEU A 154 -11.01 -16.77 0.26
CA LEU A 154 -10.20 -17.68 1.06
C LEU A 154 -11.04 -18.86 1.52
N LYS A 155 -10.77 -20.06 0.99
CA LYS A 155 -11.50 -21.30 1.25
C LYS A 155 -10.61 -22.39 1.84
N TYR A 156 -11.24 -23.35 2.53
CA TYR A 156 -10.56 -24.55 2.94
C TYR A 156 -10.08 -25.34 1.70
N PRO A 157 -8.80 -25.79 1.70
CA PRO A 157 -8.23 -26.48 0.54
C PRO A 157 -8.90 -27.81 0.27
N ALA A 158 -8.71 -28.33 -0.94
CA ALA A 158 -9.12 -29.67 -1.32
C ALA A 158 -8.48 -30.71 -0.37
N GLY A 159 -9.28 -31.72 0.04
CA GLY A 159 -8.85 -32.74 1.02
C GLY A 159 -9.13 -32.38 2.49
N HIS A 160 -9.49 -31.15 2.81
CA HIS A 160 -9.94 -30.79 4.16
C HIS A 160 -11.42 -31.18 4.37
N ALA A 161 -11.82 -31.55 5.60
CA ALA A 161 -13.23 -31.90 5.92
C ALA A 161 -14.25 -30.80 5.63
N LYS A 162 -13.81 -29.54 5.53
CA LYS A 162 -14.59 -28.34 5.18
C LYS A 162 -14.24 -27.79 3.80
N ALA A 163 -13.66 -28.60 2.90
CA ALA A 163 -13.23 -28.16 1.58
C ALA A 163 -14.27 -27.28 0.87
N GLY A 164 -13.82 -26.18 0.26
CA GLY A 164 -14.66 -25.22 -0.46
C GLY A 164 -15.46 -24.25 0.41
N LYS A 165 -15.54 -24.45 1.75
CA LYS A 165 -16.17 -23.47 2.64
C LYS A 165 -15.25 -22.30 2.92
N PRO A 166 -15.80 -21.07 3.16
CA PRO A 166 -14.99 -19.91 3.53
C PRO A 166 -14.18 -20.17 4.80
N LEU A 167 -12.94 -19.68 4.85
CA LEU A 167 -12.09 -19.82 6.04
C LEU A 167 -12.62 -19.02 7.23
N PHE A 168 -13.01 -17.75 6.99
CA PHE A 168 -13.54 -16.83 7.99
C PHE A 168 -14.25 -15.64 7.33
N LYS A 169 -14.94 -14.85 8.14
CA LYS A 169 -15.62 -13.63 7.70
C LYS A 169 -14.95 -12.39 8.24
N ARG A 170 -15.11 -11.29 7.50
CA ARG A 170 -14.75 -9.93 7.89
C ARG A 170 -15.99 -9.05 7.92
N ARG A 171 -15.90 -7.94 8.66
CA ARG A 171 -16.93 -6.89 8.68
C ARG A 171 -16.27 -5.56 8.97
N PHE A 172 -16.62 -4.55 8.21
CA PHE A 172 -16.33 -3.16 8.52
C PHE A 172 -17.54 -2.51 9.18
N ILE A 173 -17.31 -1.80 10.28
CA ILE A 173 -18.34 -1.03 10.99
C ILE A 173 -17.86 0.41 11.01
N PRO A 174 -18.53 1.32 10.28
CA PRO A 174 -18.18 2.74 10.30
C PRO A 174 -18.52 3.32 11.66
N ALA A 175 -17.75 4.34 12.08
CA ALA A 175 -18.04 5.17 13.24
C ALA A 175 -17.87 6.64 12.84
N ARG A 176 -18.88 7.47 13.06
CA ARG A 176 -18.87 8.89 12.78
C ARG A 176 -18.94 9.67 14.08
N LEU A 177 -18.54 10.93 14.04
CA LEU A 177 -18.68 11.81 15.22
C LEU A 177 -20.14 11.87 15.70
N SER A 178 -21.10 11.92 14.76
CA SER A 178 -22.53 11.90 15.06
C SER A 178 -23.03 10.67 15.82
N ASP A 179 -22.28 9.56 15.76
CA ASP A 179 -22.61 8.33 16.48
C ASP A 179 -22.23 8.42 17.98
N ASN A 180 -21.48 9.47 18.37
CA ASN A 180 -21.07 9.68 19.76
C ASN A 180 -21.80 10.88 20.37
N PRO A 181 -22.91 10.67 21.13
CA PRO A 181 -23.70 11.76 21.69
C PRO A 181 -22.93 12.63 22.69
N TYR A 182 -21.86 12.11 23.30
CA TYR A 182 -21.06 12.89 24.26
C TYR A 182 -20.15 13.91 23.56
N LEU A 183 -19.68 13.64 22.36
CA LEU A 183 -18.85 14.56 21.58
C LEU A 183 -19.68 15.53 20.73
N SER A 184 -20.84 15.07 20.23
CA SER A 184 -21.73 15.90 19.42
C SER A 184 -22.44 16.98 20.21
N THR A 185 -22.63 16.81 21.53
CA THR A 185 -23.26 17.81 22.41
C THR A 185 -22.30 18.89 22.93
N GLN A 186 -21.01 18.66 22.90
CA GLN A 186 -20.02 19.62 23.43
C GLN A 186 -19.51 20.64 22.40
N GLY A 187 -20.01 20.64 21.16
CA GLY A 187 -19.78 21.66 20.10
C GLY A 187 -18.31 22.04 19.79
N ASP A 188 -17.46 22.14 20.81
CA ASP A 188 -16.07 22.59 20.70
C ASP A 188 -15.20 21.63 19.88
N TYR A 189 -15.40 20.30 20.05
CA TYR A 189 -14.64 19.30 19.30
C TYR A 189 -15.05 19.26 17.81
N GLU A 190 -16.33 19.38 17.55
CA GLU A 190 -16.85 19.48 16.18
C GLU A 190 -16.37 20.77 15.50
N ALA A 191 -16.41 21.91 16.20
CA ALA A 191 -15.87 23.16 15.70
C ALA A 191 -14.37 23.09 15.38
N MET A 192 -13.59 22.41 16.23
CA MET A 192 -12.17 22.16 15.98
C MET A 192 -11.96 21.32 14.71
N LEU A 193 -12.73 20.25 14.53
CA LEU A 193 -12.64 19.42 13.32
C LEU A 193 -13.08 20.19 12.06
N LEU A 194 -14.11 21.03 12.16
CA LEU A 194 -14.59 21.88 11.07
C LEU A 194 -13.57 22.94 10.65
N SER A 195 -12.69 23.37 11.57
CA SER A 195 -11.60 24.31 11.28
C SER A 195 -10.42 23.68 10.53
N LEU A 196 -10.35 22.34 10.44
CA LEU A 196 -9.32 21.66 9.70
C LEU A 196 -9.48 21.83 8.18
N PRO A 197 -8.38 21.69 7.41
CA PRO A 197 -8.45 21.60 5.96
C PRO A 197 -9.48 20.56 5.51
N GLU A 198 -10.16 20.81 4.39
CA GLU A 198 -11.28 20.00 3.91
C GLU A 198 -10.98 18.50 3.89
N GLN A 199 -9.80 18.12 3.44
CA GLN A 199 -9.40 16.71 3.39
C GLN A 199 -9.33 16.08 4.78
N GLN A 200 -8.69 16.74 5.76
CA GLN A 200 -8.60 16.25 7.14
C GLN A 200 -9.97 16.21 7.82
N ARG A 201 -10.82 17.19 7.53
CA ARG A 201 -12.20 17.21 8.00
C ARG A 201 -12.98 16.00 7.49
N ARG A 202 -12.95 15.72 6.19
CA ARG A 202 -13.63 14.53 5.61
C ARG A 202 -13.11 13.23 6.21
N GLN A 203 -11.81 13.14 6.43
CA GLN A 203 -11.16 11.98 7.04
C GLN A 203 -11.62 11.73 8.47
N LEU A 204 -11.55 12.75 9.33
CA LEU A 204 -11.76 12.61 10.77
C LEU A 204 -13.23 12.75 11.18
N LEU A 205 -14.00 13.60 10.48
CA LEU A 205 -15.40 13.84 10.76
C LEU A 205 -16.32 12.85 10.05
N GLU A 206 -16.06 12.58 8.77
CA GLU A 206 -16.93 11.76 7.93
C GLU A 206 -16.45 10.31 7.82
N GLY A 207 -15.20 10.04 8.19
CA GLY A 207 -14.59 8.72 8.03
C GLY A 207 -14.53 8.27 6.57
N ASP A 208 -14.27 9.23 5.66
CA ASP A 208 -14.25 9.00 4.22
C ASP A 208 -12.99 8.26 3.80
N TRP A 209 -13.15 7.07 3.26
CA TRP A 209 -12.06 6.21 2.77
C TRP A 209 -11.64 6.51 1.32
N ASP A 210 -12.31 7.41 0.64
CA ASP A 210 -11.97 7.83 -0.72
C ASP A 210 -11.12 9.11 -0.76
N ILE A 211 -10.67 9.58 0.41
CA ILE A 211 -9.84 10.77 0.55
C ILE A 211 -8.40 10.48 0.15
N LYS A 212 -7.82 11.45 -0.54
CA LYS A 212 -6.41 11.48 -0.95
C LYS A 212 -5.56 12.36 -0.01
N GLU A 213 -5.75 12.27 1.31
CA GLU A 213 -5.02 13.13 2.25
C GLU A 213 -3.53 12.83 2.24
N GLY A 214 -2.74 13.90 2.14
CA GLY A 214 -1.29 13.78 2.05
C GLY A 214 -0.81 13.00 0.83
N ALA A 215 -1.71 12.70 -0.11
CA ALA A 215 -1.35 12.04 -1.34
C ALA A 215 -0.39 12.91 -2.15
N ALA A 216 0.65 12.27 -2.66
CA ALA A 216 1.63 12.96 -3.48
C ALA A 216 1.03 13.41 -4.83
N PHE A 217 -0.01 12.73 -5.33
CA PHE A 217 -0.58 12.94 -6.66
C PHE A 217 -2.08 13.22 -6.59
N THR A 218 -2.42 14.42 -6.12
CA THR A 218 -3.82 14.88 -5.96
C THR A 218 -4.52 15.10 -7.29
N GLU A 219 -3.78 15.32 -8.38
CA GLU A 219 -4.29 15.50 -9.75
C GLU A 219 -4.83 14.22 -10.36
N PHE A 220 -4.48 13.06 -9.80
CA PHE A 220 -4.96 11.80 -10.34
C PHE A 220 -6.48 11.67 -10.17
N ASP A 221 -7.18 11.62 -11.28
CA ASP A 221 -8.61 11.31 -11.37
C ASP A 221 -8.82 10.06 -12.21
N ARG A 222 -9.62 9.12 -11.70
CA ARG A 222 -9.86 7.86 -12.42
C ARG A 222 -10.58 8.06 -13.76
N ASN A 223 -11.45 9.06 -13.84
CA ASN A 223 -12.20 9.31 -15.07
C ASN A 223 -11.31 9.87 -16.18
N GLU A 224 -10.24 10.61 -15.81
CA GLU A 224 -9.32 11.25 -16.74
C GLU A 224 -8.10 10.37 -17.07
N HIS A 225 -7.62 9.61 -16.06
CA HIS A 225 -6.32 8.93 -16.15
C HIS A 225 -6.43 7.41 -16.37
N VAL A 226 -7.62 6.82 -16.19
CA VAL A 226 -7.80 5.37 -16.35
C VAL A 226 -8.66 5.11 -17.59
N ILE A 227 -8.09 4.38 -18.53
CA ILE A 227 -8.72 4.10 -19.83
C ILE A 227 -8.90 2.59 -20.03
N GLU A 228 -9.87 2.23 -20.84
CA GLU A 228 -10.08 0.84 -21.27
C GLU A 228 -8.90 0.34 -22.12
N PRO A 229 -8.50 -0.92 -21.99
CA PRO A 229 -7.44 -1.50 -22.78
C PRO A 229 -7.81 -1.54 -24.27
N PHE A 230 -6.83 -1.25 -25.09
CA PHE A 230 -6.94 -1.39 -26.54
C PHE A 230 -5.67 -2.03 -27.12
N ASN A 231 -5.75 -2.52 -28.34
CA ASN A 231 -4.59 -3.08 -29.02
C ASN A 231 -3.60 -1.97 -29.41
N ILE A 232 -2.45 -1.94 -28.74
CA ILE A 232 -1.41 -0.94 -28.99
C ILE A 232 -0.77 -1.19 -30.37
N PRO A 233 -0.80 -0.21 -31.28
CA PRO A 233 -0.22 -0.34 -32.61
C PRO A 233 1.26 -0.77 -32.54
N SER A 234 1.67 -1.64 -33.46
CA SER A 234 3.03 -2.21 -33.48
C SER A 234 4.13 -1.18 -33.75
N ASN A 235 3.78 -0.06 -34.39
CA ASN A 235 4.70 1.05 -34.66
C ASN A 235 4.89 2.00 -33.46
N TRP A 236 4.15 1.84 -32.37
CA TRP A 236 4.38 2.63 -31.16
C TRP A 236 5.60 2.15 -30.41
N VAL A 237 6.34 3.09 -29.84
CA VAL A 237 7.49 2.77 -29.01
C VAL A 237 7.00 2.19 -27.70
N LYS A 238 7.43 0.96 -27.39
CA LYS A 238 7.17 0.29 -26.12
C LYS A 238 8.46 0.14 -25.34
N PHE A 239 8.40 0.31 -24.02
CA PHE A 239 9.52 0.11 -23.10
C PHE A 239 8.98 -0.29 -21.73
N ARG A 240 9.87 -0.69 -20.84
CA ARG A 240 9.50 -1.08 -19.48
C ARG A 240 10.42 -0.48 -18.43
N ALA A 241 9.97 -0.48 -17.18
CA ALA A 241 10.81 -0.15 -16.03
C ALA A 241 10.52 -1.11 -14.87
N CYS A 242 11.52 -1.34 -14.03
CA CYS A 242 11.43 -2.28 -12.93
C CYS A 242 12.09 -1.71 -11.67
N ASP A 243 11.39 -1.83 -10.56
CA ASP A 243 11.94 -1.79 -9.22
C ASP A 243 11.90 -3.21 -8.64
N TYR A 244 13.08 -3.78 -8.31
CA TYR A 244 13.20 -5.17 -7.86
C TYR A 244 13.50 -5.28 -6.39
N GLY A 245 12.69 -6.04 -5.67
CA GLY A 245 12.92 -6.47 -4.30
C GLY A 245 12.62 -7.96 -4.11
N TYR A 246 13.52 -8.71 -3.46
CA TYR A 246 13.23 -10.10 -3.08
C TYR A 246 12.43 -10.19 -1.78
N GLY A 247 12.84 -9.44 -0.77
CA GLY A 247 12.16 -9.39 0.54
C GLY A 247 10.93 -8.47 0.57
N SER A 248 10.77 -7.63 -0.43
CA SER A 248 9.64 -6.75 -0.70
C SER A 248 9.00 -7.10 -2.03
N TYR A 249 8.10 -6.27 -2.51
CA TYR A 249 7.54 -6.44 -3.86
C TYR A 249 8.54 -6.07 -4.95
N SER A 250 8.46 -6.78 -6.07
CA SER A 250 9.05 -6.39 -7.34
C SER A 250 7.95 -5.82 -8.23
N ALA A 251 8.17 -4.65 -8.77
CA ALA A 251 7.24 -3.95 -9.65
C ALA A 251 7.83 -3.81 -11.05
N VAL A 252 7.15 -4.29 -12.06
CA VAL A 252 7.49 -4.04 -13.46
C VAL A 252 6.32 -3.33 -14.14
N VAL A 253 6.62 -2.25 -14.85
CA VAL A 253 5.64 -1.39 -15.52
C VAL A 253 6.00 -1.25 -16.98
N TRP A 254 5.04 -1.49 -17.88
CA TRP A 254 5.22 -1.36 -19.32
C TRP A 254 4.51 -0.13 -19.84
N PHE A 255 5.21 0.58 -20.73
CA PHE A 255 4.81 1.84 -21.30
C PHE A 255 4.68 1.72 -22.83
N ALA A 256 3.67 2.38 -23.38
CA ALA A 256 3.57 2.70 -24.78
C ALA A 256 3.57 4.21 -24.97
N VAL A 257 4.15 4.69 -26.06
CA VAL A 257 4.19 6.10 -26.43
C VAL A 257 3.28 6.31 -27.62
N ALA A 258 2.21 7.05 -27.41
CA ALA A 258 1.31 7.45 -28.48
C ALA A 258 1.96 8.51 -29.40
N PRO A 259 1.44 8.73 -30.62
CA PRO A 259 1.99 9.72 -31.55
C PRO A 259 1.99 11.17 -31.05
N ASP A 260 1.11 11.51 -30.12
CA ASP A 260 0.99 12.79 -29.43
C ASP A 260 1.86 12.89 -28.16
N GLU A 261 2.81 11.93 -27.99
CA GLU A 261 3.70 11.81 -26.84
C GLU A 261 2.98 11.49 -25.51
N GLN A 262 1.70 11.13 -25.51
CA GLN A 262 1.05 10.60 -24.33
C GLN A 262 1.70 9.27 -23.92
N LEU A 263 2.00 9.10 -22.64
CA LEU A 263 2.47 7.85 -22.10
C LEU A 263 1.28 7.02 -21.59
N ILE A 264 1.23 5.77 -22.01
CA ILE A 264 0.22 4.82 -21.60
C ILE A 264 0.90 3.70 -20.83
N VAL A 265 0.57 3.57 -19.55
CA VAL A 265 0.92 2.39 -18.76
C VAL A 265 -0.09 1.30 -19.10
N TYR A 266 0.33 0.33 -19.89
CA TYR A 266 -0.58 -0.67 -20.44
C TYR A 266 -0.53 -2.03 -19.77
N ARG A 267 0.49 -2.28 -18.94
CA ARG A 267 0.66 -3.53 -18.18
C ARG A 267 1.48 -3.27 -16.94
N GLU A 268 1.18 -4.02 -15.89
CA GLU A 268 1.99 -4.11 -14.67
C GLU A 268 2.23 -5.57 -14.29
N LEU A 269 3.34 -5.84 -13.61
CA LEU A 269 3.61 -7.07 -12.87
C LEU A 269 4.02 -6.67 -11.46
N TYR A 270 3.32 -7.16 -10.45
CA TYR A 270 3.53 -6.82 -9.06
C TYR A 270 3.56 -8.10 -8.23
N VAL A 271 4.76 -8.54 -7.88
CA VAL A 271 5.00 -9.86 -7.25
C VAL A 271 6.04 -9.76 -6.15
N SER A 272 5.98 -10.66 -5.17
CA SER A 272 6.93 -10.74 -4.07
C SER A 272 7.61 -12.10 -4.00
N LYS A 273 8.78 -12.17 -3.38
CA LYS A 273 9.56 -13.41 -3.15
C LYS A 273 9.94 -14.17 -4.43
N VAL A 274 10.17 -13.42 -5.51
CA VAL A 274 10.60 -13.98 -6.80
C VAL A 274 12.09 -13.71 -7.01
N LEU A 275 12.85 -14.70 -7.43
CA LEU A 275 14.27 -14.53 -7.77
C LEU A 275 14.41 -13.64 -9.01
N ALA A 276 15.53 -12.92 -9.12
CA ALA A 276 15.77 -12.02 -10.26
C ALA A 276 15.73 -12.74 -11.61
N THR A 277 16.22 -13.97 -11.68
CA THR A 277 16.16 -14.83 -12.87
C THR A 277 14.75 -15.21 -13.25
N ASP A 278 13.94 -15.57 -12.26
CA ASP A 278 12.56 -15.99 -12.49
C ASP A 278 11.69 -14.79 -12.89
N LEU A 279 11.94 -13.61 -12.28
CA LEU A 279 11.29 -12.36 -12.70
C LEU A 279 11.65 -12.04 -14.15
N ALA A 280 12.91 -12.24 -14.57
CA ALA A 280 13.31 -12.02 -15.96
C ALA A 280 12.55 -12.95 -16.92
N ASP A 281 12.39 -14.22 -16.57
CA ASP A 281 11.64 -15.20 -17.37
C ASP A 281 10.13 -14.81 -17.45
N MET A 282 9.53 -14.37 -16.32
CA MET A 282 8.15 -13.86 -16.30
C MET A 282 7.97 -12.64 -17.19
N VAL A 283 8.91 -11.69 -17.15
CA VAL A 283 8.90 -10.49 -17.99
C VAL A 283 8.93 -10.87 -19.46
N LEU A 284 9.84 -11.75 -19.86
CA LEU A 284 9.96 -12.21 -21.25
C LEU A 284 8.70 -12.96 -21.73
N GLN A 285 8.10 -13.76 -20.86
CA GLN A 285 6.85 -14.45 -21.17
C GLN A 285 5.71 -13.46 -21.43
N LEU A 286 5.57 -12.42 -20.60
CA LEU A 286 4.55 -11.40 -20.75
C LEU A 286 4.77 -10.52 -22.01
N GLU A 287 6.00 -10.42 -22.49
CA GLU A 287 6.36 -9.66 -23.70
C GLU A 287 6.26 -10.45 -25.00
N ALA A 288 6.01 -11.76 -24.94
CA ALA A 288 6.05 -12.63 -26.11
C ALA A 288 5.12 -12.15 -27.26
N GLU A 289 4.00 -11.50 -26.93
CA GLU A 289 3.04 -10.98 -27.90
C GLU A 289 3.18 -9.46 -28.15
N ASP A 290 4.04 -8.76 -27.41
CA ASP A 290 4.14 -7.28 -27.49
C ASP A 290 4.93 -6.79 -28.72
N GLY A 291 5.62 -7.68 -29.40
CA GLY A 291 6.58 -7.30 -30.46
C GLY A 291 7.87 -6.72 -29.87
N ASN A 292 8.36 -5.60 -30.42
CA ASN A 292 9.66 -5.06 -30.04
C ASN A 292 9.53 -4.13 -28.82
N ILE A 293 10.03 -4.57 -27.67
CA ILE A 293 10.28 -3.71 -26.50
C ILE A 293 11.64 -3.03 -26.69
N LYS A 294 11.64 -1.73 -26.90
CA LYS A 294 12.82 -0.95 -27.29
C LYS A 294 13.93 -1.00 -26.24
N TYR A 295 13.58 -0.90 -24.96
CA TYR A 295 14.50 -0.99 -23.83
C TYR A 295 13.77 -1.27 -22.49
N GLY A 296 14.53 -1.65 -21.48
CA GLY A 296 14.08 -1.73 -20.10
C GLY A 296 14.96 -0.86 -19.19
N VAL A 297 14.38 -0.29 -18.15
CA VAL A 297 15.07 0.47 -17.09
C VAL A 297 14.93 -0.26 -15.77
N LEU A 298 16.03 -0.45 -15.06
CA LEU A 298 16.06 -1.18 -13.81
C LEU A 298 16.77 -0.34 -12.74
N ASP A 299 16.39 -0.46 -11.49
CA ASP A 299 17.08 0.22 -10.39
C ASP A 299 18.61 0.03 -10.50
N SER A 300 19.34 1.13 -10.55
CA SER A 300 20.79 1.13 -10.73
C SER A 300 21.55 0.43 -9.59
N SER A 301 20.97 0.26 -8.39
CA SER A 301 21.59 -0.48 -7.28
C SER A 301 21.82 -1.95 -7.62
N LEU A 302 21.08 -2.50 -8.57
CA LEU A 302 21.13 -3.90 -8.94
C LEU A 302 22.35 -4.25 -9.82
N TRP A 303 23.08 -3.25 -10.31
CA TRP A 303 24.38 -3.43 -10.96
C TRP A 303 25.54 -3.55 -9.96
N HIS A 304 25.32 -3.19 -8.67
CA HIS A 304 26.35 -3.38 -7.66
C HIS A 304 26.52 -4.86 -7.34
N LYS A 305 27.76 -5.34 -7.41
CA LYS A 305 28.11 -6.71 -7.04
C LYS A 305 27.99 -6.87 -5.53
N ARG A 306 27.35 -7.93 -5.09
CA ARG A 306 27.30 -8.33 -3.68
C ARG A 306 28.44 -9.31 -3.41
N GLY A 307 29.57 -8.81 -2.87
CA GLY A 307 30.78 -9.57 -2.61
C GLY A 307 31.76 -9.59 -3.80
N ASP A 308 32.91 -10.23 -3.60
CA ASP A 308 34.02 -10.21 -4.57
C ASP A 308 33.82 -11.15 -5.77
N THR A 309 32.83 -12.04 -5.74
CA THR A 309 32.63 -13.07 -6.77
C THR A 309 31.18 -13.21 -7.19
N GLY A 310 30.92 -13.14 -8.48
CA GLY A 310 29.62 -13.43 -9.08
C GLY A 310 28.99 -12.27 -9.87
N PRO A 311 28.03 -12.57 -10.76
CA PRO A 311 27.30 -11.56 -11.51
C PRO A 311 26.36 -10.76 -10.60
N SER A 312 26.22 -9.47 -10.89
CA SER A 312 25.19 -8.63 -10.27
C SER A 312 23.78 -9.15 -10.58
N LEU A 313 22.76 -8.71 -9.83
CA LEU A 313 21.38 -9.11 -10.12
C LEU A 313 20.92 -8.67 -11.51
N ALA A 314 21.34 -7.47 -11.96
CA ALA A 314 21.09 -7.00 -13.31
C ALA A 314 21.73 -7.90 -14.36
N GLU A 315 23.00 -8.29 -14.17
CA GLU A 315 23.71 -9.22 -15.07
C GLU A 315 23.03 -10.59 -15.12
N GLN A 316 22.51 -11.10 -14.01
CA GLN A 316 21.74 -12.35 -13.97
C GLN A 316 20.46 -12.26 -14.81
N MET A 317 19.70 -11.16 -14.69
CA MET A 317 18.49 -10.94 -15.52
C MET A 317 18.85 -10.80 -17.01
N ILE A 318 19.94 -10.09 -17.32
CA ILE A 318 20.42 -9.91 -18.70
C ILE A 318 20.87 -11.25 -19.31
N SER A 319 21.50 -12.13 -18.53
CA SER A 319 21.91 -13.46 -19.00
C SER A 319 20.72 -14.36 -19.41
N ARG A 320 19.51 -14.07 -18.89
CA ARG A 320 18.26 -14.70 -19.32
C ARG A 320 17.67 -14.10 -20.61
N GLY A 321 18.31 -13.08 -21.17
CA GLY A 321 17.81 -12.36 -22.35
C GLY A 321 16.97 -11.11 -22.04
N CYS A 322 16.66 -10.87 -20.77
CA CYS A 322 15.89 -9.71 -20.35
C CYS A 322 16.83 -8.49 -20.22
N ARG A 323 16.87 -7.65 -21.27
CA ARG A 323 17.80 -6.52 -21.34
C ARG A 323 17.33 -5.34 -20.50
N TRP A 324 18.28 -4.75 -19.74
CA TRP A 324 18.07 -3.61 -18.88
C TRP A 324 19.18 -2.58 -19.01
N ARG A 325 18.84 -1.32 -18.73
CA ARG A 325 19.78 -0.22 -18.49
C ARG A 325 19.55 0.36 -17.10
N PRO A 326 20.57 0.96 -16.45
CA PRO A 326 20.40 1.52 -15.12
C PRO A 326 19.47 2.74 -15.12
N SER A 327 18.71 2.91 -14.03
CA SER A 327 17.92 4.10 -13.76
C SER A 327 18.82 5.28 -13.39
N ASP A 328 18.30 6.51 -13.58
CA ASP A 328 18.98 7.72 -13.13
C ASP A 328 18.93 7.81 -11.59
N ARG A 329 20.11 7.95 -10.97
CA ARG A 329 20.34 8.20 -9.54
C ARG A 329 21.08 9.49 -9.26
N SER A 330 21.14 10.40 -10.21
CA SER A 330 21.72 11.73 -9.98
C SER A 330 21.03 12.44 -8.81
N LYS A 331 21.77 13.31 -8.12
CA LYS A 331 21.23 14.06 -6.99
C LYS A 331 19.98 14.83 -7.42
N GLY A 332 18.88 14.65 -6.71
CA GLY A 332 17.59 15.28 -7.02
C GLY A 332 16.72 14.52 -8.03
N SER A 333 17.18 13.38 -8.58
CA SER A 333 16.39 12.60 -9.56
C SER A 333 15.03 12.12 -9.01
N ARG A 334 14.91 11.88 -7.71
CA ARG A 334 13.61 11.49 -7.07
C ARG A 334 12.61 12.65 -7.16
N VAL A 335 13.00 13.83 -6.69
CA VAL A 335 12.15 15.04 -6.73
C VAL A 335 11.81 15.42 -8.18
N ALA A 336 12.81 15.38 -9.07
CA ALA A 336 12.59 15.65 -10.49
C ALA A 336 11.61 14.65 -11.11
N GLY A 337 11.72 13.38 -10.76
CA GLY A 337 10.80 12.31 -11.25
C GLY A 337 9.39 12.49 -10.71
N LYS A 338 9.23 12.82 -9.42
CA LYS A 338 7.92 13.16 -8.85
C LYS A 338 7.28 14.32 -9.60
N ASN A 339 8.02 15.41 -9.79
CA ASN A 339 7.53 16.60 -10.50
C ASN A 339 7.14 16.28 -11.96
N GLU A 340 7.90 15.40 -12.62
CA GLU A 340 7.57 14.98 -13.98
C GLU A 340 6.29 14.14 -14.03
N ILE A 341 6.04 13.29 -13.02
CA ILE A 341 4.75 12.56 -12.89
C ILE A 341 3.61 13.57 -12.69
N HIS A 342 3.76 14.54 -11.77
CA HIS A 342 2.77 15.61 -11.58
C HIS A 342 2.43 16.32 -12.89
N ARG A 343 3.46 16.77 -13.61
CA ARG A 343 3.29 17.47 -14.88
C ARG A 343 2.54 16.63 -15.93
N ARG A 344 2.76 15.32 -15.96
CA ARG A 344 2.11 14.43 -16.92
C ARG A 344 0.69 14.02 -16.52
N LEU A 345 0.37 14.08 -15.22
CA LEU A 345 -0.99 13.88 -14.73
C LEU A 345 -1.85 15.14 -14.92
N GLN A 346 -1.28 16.33 -15.06
CA GLN A 346 -2.07 17.52 -15.34
C GLN A 346 -2.75 17.40 -16.70
N VAL A 347 -4.04 17.75 -16.74
CA VAL A 347 -4.80 17.86 -17.98
C VAL A 347 -4.34 19.11 -18.70
N ASP A 348 -3.88 18.93 -19.92
CA ASP A 348 -3.43 20.03 -20.79
C ASP A 348 -4.65 20.84 -21.25
N GLU A 349 -4.63 22.17 -21.03
CA GLU A 349 -5.75 23.05 -21.32
C GLU A 349 -6.14 23.11 -22.81
N PHE A 350 -5.21 22.80 -23.73
CA PHE A 350 -5.47 22.85 -25.17
C PHE A 350 -5.94 21.51 -25.73
N THR A 351 -5.41 20.40 -25.22
CA THR A 351 -5.74 19.06 -25.69
C THR A 351 -6.85 18.41 -24.88
N GLU A 352 -7.19 18.99 -23.72
CA GLU A 352 -8.13 18.44 -22.74
C GLU A 352 -7.79 16.99 -22.32
N LYS A 353 -6.48 16.63 -22.37
CA LYS A 353 -6.01 15.28 -22.06
C LYS A 353 -4.78 15.32 -21.15
N PRO A 354 -4.67 14.35 -20.22
CA PRO A 354 -3.43 14.14 -19.48
C PRO A 354 -2.37 13.49 -20.38
N ARG A 355 -1.11 13.72 -20.08
CA ARG A 355 0.02 13.11 -20.81
C ARG A 355 0.47 11.77 -20.23
N LEU A 356 -0.21 11.27 -19.18
CA LEU A 356 0.01 9.98 -18.57
C LEU A 356 -1.34 9.34 -18.24
N VAL A 357 -1.58 8.18 -18.82
CA VAL A 357 -2.79 7.38 -18.58
C VAL A 357 -2.45 5.93 -18.30
N PHE A 358 -3.39 5.21 -17.70
CA PHE A 358 -3.22 3.84 -17.26
C PHE A 358 -4.35 2.98 -17.81
N PHE A 359 -4.05 1.79 -18.26
CA PHE A 359 -5.09 0.81 -18.53
C PHE A 359 -5.77 0.39 -17.21
N ASN A 360 -7.07 0.18 -17.22
CA ASN A 360 -7.82 -0.26 -16.05
C ASN A 360 -7.37 -1.64 -15.54
N THR A 361 -6.64 -2.40 -16.36
CA THR A 361 -6.00 -3.68 -15.99
C THR A 361 -4.76 -3.50 -15.11
N CYS A 362 -4.17 -2.29 -15.02
CA CYS A 362 -3.10 -1.96 -14.10
C CYS A 362 -3.67 -1.64 -12.71
N THR A 363 -4.32 -2.64 -12.11
CA THR A 363 -5.16 -2.46 -10.92
C THR A 363 -4.39 -1.99 -9.68
N ASN A 364 -3.15 -2.46 -9.51
CA ASN A 364 -2.32 -2.05 -8.37
C ASN A 364 -1.80 -0.61 -8.55
N MET A 365 -1.33 -0.24 -9.75
CA MET A 365 -0.89 1.12 -10.05
C MET A 365 -2.03 2.13 -9.87
N VAL A 366 -3.20 1.85 -10.44
CA VAL A 366 -4.41 2.69 -10.35
C VAL A 366 -4.89 2.86 -8.90
N ALA A 367 -4.63 1.86 -8.05
CA ALA A 367 -4.99 1.91 -6.65
C ALA A 367 -3.93 2.61 -5.79
N GLN A 368 -2.63 2.30 -6.00
CA GLN A 368 -1.55 2.78 -5.15
C GLN A 368 -1.13 4.22 -5.45
N LEU A 369 -1.00 4.60 -6.73
CA LEU A 369 -0.49 5.92 -7.12
C LEU A 369 -1.25 7.09 -6.45
N PRO A 370 -2.59 7.15 -6.44
CA PRO A 370 -3.32 8.22 -5.77
C PRO A 370 -3.28 8.14 -4.24
N ALA A 371 -2.80 7.04 -3.67
CA ALA A 371 -2.74 6.81 -2.22
C ALA A 371 -1.35 7.03 -1.62
N ILE A 372 -0.31 7.21 -2.44
CA ILE A 372 1.06 7.42 -1.97
C ILE A 372 1.15 8.73 -1.16
N PRO A 373 1.57 8.68 0.13
CA PRO A 373 1.69 9.88 0.94
C PRO A 373 2.97 10.66 0.65
N LEU A 374 2.92 11.96 0.89
CA LEU A 374 4.12 12.81 0.95
C LEU A 374 4.94 12.47 2.20
N ASP A 375 6.27 12.57 2.10
CA ASP A 375 7.15 12.47 3.27
C ASP A 375 6.89 13.65 4.22
N LYS A 376 6.64 13.34 5.50
CA LYS A 376 6.33 14.37 6.52
C LYS A 376 7.50 15.30 6.83
N LYS A 377 8.75 14.84 6.62
CA LYS A 377 9.98 15.61 6.86
C LYS A 377 10.47 16.33 5.61
N ASN A 378 10.19 15.76 4.45
CA ASN A 378 10.54 16.31 3.15
C ASN A 378 9.33 16.25 2.20
N PRO A 379 8.41 17.23 2.25
CA PRO A 379 7.22 17.25 1.40
C PRO A 379 7.49 17.32 -0.11
N GLU A 380 8.74 17.56 -0.50
CA GLU A 380 9.15 17.50 -1.90
C GLU A 380 9.29 16.07 -2.44
N ASP A 381 9.34 15.06 -1.54
CA ASP A 381 9.40 13.63 -1.89
C ASP A 381 8.19 12.88 -1.34
N ILE A 382 8.05 11.63 -1.73
CA ILE A 382 7.04 10.71 -1.16
C ILE A 382 7.58 10.03 0.11
N ASP A 383 6.69 9.50 0.95
CA ASP A 383 7.08 8.68 2.10
C ASP A 383 7.64 7.33 1.62
N THR A 384 8.96 7.18 1.70
CA THR A 384 9.69 5.94 1.31
C THR A 384 9.44 4.76 2.25
N HIS A 385 8.74 4.96 3.36
CA HIS A 385 8.28 3.87 4.22
C HIS A 385 6.90 3.34 3.82
N SER A 386 6.25 3.97 2.86
CA SER A 386 5.05 3.45 2.23
C SER A 386 5.41 2.41 1.15
N GLU A 387 4.39 1.75 0.62
CA GLU A 387 4.55 0.79 -0.49
C GLU A 387 4.76 1.57 -1.79
N ASP A 388 6.04 1.85 -2.13
CA ASP A 388 6.45 2.77 -3.21
C ASP A 388 7.03 2.07 -4.47
N HIS A 389 7.06 0.74 -4.49
CA HIS A 389 7.73 -0.02 -5.57
C HIS A 389 7.15 0.25 -6.96
N LEU A 390 5.82 0.31 -7.11
CA LEU A 390 5.18 0.65 -8.37
C LEU A 390 5.46 2.11 -8.78
N TYR A 391 5.46 3.03 -7.82
CA TYR A 391 5.84 4.42 -8.05
C TYR A 391 7.31 4.53 -8.51
N ASP A 392 8.23 3.82 -7.88
CA ASP A 392 9.64 3.86 -8.26
C ASP A 392 9.84 3.28 -9.67
N ALA A 393 9.17 2.18 -10.01
CA ALA A 393 9.18 1.65 -11.38
C ALA A 393 8.58 2.66 -12.38
N LEU A 394 7.44 3.30 -12.05
CA LEU A 394 6.84 4.35 -12.87
C LEU A 394 7.82 5.52 -13.08
N ARG A 395 8.42 6.00 -12.00
CA ARG A 395 9.39 7.10 -12.01
C ARG A 395 10.62 6.78 -12.87
N TYR A 396 11.19 5.57 -12.74
CA TYR A 396 12.33 5.14 -13.57
C TYR A 396 11.96 5.14 -15.06
N GLY A 397 10.78 4.65 -15.39
CA GLY A 397 10.27 4.66 -16.76
C GLY A 397 10.13 6.07 -17.32
N ILE A 398 9.46 6.94 -16.60
CA ILE A 398 9.21 8.34 -17.01
C ILE A 398 10.54 9.11 -17.15
N MET A 399 11.45 9.00 -16.17
CA MET A 399 12.74 9.68 -16.18
C MET A 399 13.68 9.16 -17.28
N SER A 400 13.43 8.01 -17.84
CA SER A 400 14.20 7.47 -18.96
C SER A 400 13.91 8.14 -20.29
N ARG A 401 12.86 8.97 -20.36
CA ARG A 401 12.47 9.74 -21.53
C ARG A 401 13.01 11.16 -21.46
N PRO A 402 13.32 11.81 -22.59
CA PRO A 402 13.65 13.24 -22.62
C PRO A 402 12.50 14.03 -21.99
N ARG A 403 12.86 15.08 -21.21
CA ARG A 403 11.86 16.01 -20.68
C ARG A 403 11.20 16.74 -21.83
N PHE A 404 9.88 16.78 -21.84
CA PHE A 404 9.15 17.62 -22.78
C PHE A 404 9.27 19.06 -22.33
N SER A 405 9.85 19.94 -23.15
CA SER A 405 9.82 21.38 -22.92
C SER A 405 8.53 21.94 -23.54
N LEU A 406 7.68 22.58 -22.73
CA LEU A 406 6.50 23.29 -23.22
C LEU A 406 6.85 24.44 -24.18
N PHE A 407 8.14 24.83 -24.22
CA PHE A 407 8.64 25.90 -25.09
C PHE A 407 9.09 25.40 -26.47
N ASP A 408 9.17 24.09 -26.70
CA ASP A 408 9.60 23.51 -27.98
C ASP A 408 8.43 23.15 -28.93
N TYR A 409 7.19 23.44 -28.55
CA TYR A 409 6.05 23.25 -29.44
C TYR A 409 5.83 24.50 -30.30
N ASP A 410 6.47 24.54 -31.45
CA ASP A 410 6.11 25.44 -32.56
C ASP A 410 5.16 24.69 -33.51
N PRO A 411 3.85 25.00 -33.50
CA PRO A 411 2.90 24.35 -34.39
C PRO A 411 3.16 24.62 -35.87
N HIS A 412 4.06 25.54 -36.23
CA HIS A 412 4.42 25.84 -37.60
C HIS A 412 5.70 25.14 -38.10
N SER A 413 6.49 24.50 -37.21
CA SER A 413 7.70 23.77 -37.60
C SER A 413 7.45 22.38 -38.19
N ALA A 414 6.24 21.88 -38.13
CA ALA A 414 5.86 20.55 -38.65
C ALA A 414 5.85 20.43 -40.16
N ARG A 415 6.23 21.50 -40.93
CA ARG A 415 6.18 21.47 -42.40
C ARG A 415 7.56 21.40 -43.09
N SER A 416 8.66 21.40 -42.40
CA SER A 416 9.98 21.26 -43.06
C SER A 416 11.08 20.85 -42.11
N SER A 417 11.26 19.59 -41.87
CA SER A 417 12.61 19.03 -41.69
C SER A 417 12.57 17.53 -41.57
N GLY A 418 13.21 16.91 -42.53
CA GLY A 418 13.62 15.52 -42.38
C GLY A 418 14.38 15.31 -41.08
N MET A 419 14.14 14.17 -40.48
CA MET A 419 14.75 13.67 -39.27
C MET A 419 16.22 14.04 -39.19
N ARG A 420 16.60 15.08 -38.43
CA ARG A 420 17.95 15.25 -37.95
C ARG A 420 18.01 14.63 -36.54
N VAL A 421 18.72 13.53 -36.45
CA VAL A 421 19.12 12.94 -35.17
C VAL A 421 19.95 13.97 -34.43
N ALA A 422 19.43 14.51 -33.34
CA ALA A 422 20.06 15.56 -32.56
C ALA A 422 21.03 14.96 -31.51
N ASP A 423 21.78 13.95 -31.81
CA ASP A 423 23.01 13.61 -31.11
C ASP A 423 23.75 12.47 -31.82
N SER A 424 24.90 12.78 -32.38
CA SER A 424 25.83 11.81 -32.99
C SER A 424 26.65 11.03 -31.96
N THR A 425 26.43 11.21 -30.67
CA THR A 425 27.21 10.59 -29.58
C THR A 425 26.62 9.30 -29.02
N PHE A 426 25.42 8.89 -29.47
CA PHE A 426 24.78 7.64 -29.06
C PHE A 426 24.51 6.71 -30.26
N GLY A 427 25.54 6.48 -31.02
CA GLY A 427 25.56 5.33 -31.91
C GLY A 427 26.28 4.18 -31.22
N TYR A 428 25.52 3.25 -30.63
CA TYR A 428 25.76 1.81 -30.56
C TYR A 428 24.60 1.15 -29.83
#